data_103da7f31d966f00a144d3ba989384b0
#
_entry.id   103da7f31d966f00a144d3ba989384b0
#
_cell.length_a   1.000
_cell.length_b   1.000
_cell.length_c   1.000
_cell.angle_alpha   90.00
_cell.angle_beta   90.00
_cell.angle_gamma   90.00
#
_symmetry.space_group_name_H-M   'P 1'
#
loop_
_entity.id
_entity.type
_entity.pdbx_description
1 polymer ?
#
loop_
_entity_poly.entity_id
_entity_poly.type
_entity_poly.pdbx_seq_one_letter_code
_entity_poly.pdbx_strand_id
1 'polypeptide(L)'
;MMRIVPCHAPRRARLLTLAATTLLCVGARASAQQPLTLQQAIDVAQRQGLAARAASSARESARRRDQGFEARRLPQLGLTGNLPAYNRSIIPVLQPDGSTLFRPQQQTDASVNLTMTQRLPLTGGDLFMSSSLARLQVSGQRDVRNWSSTPFAVGLRQEILRPNVFAWERKEQNLRADVAERTYLEAREDVAVNVTAAFFDLYAARVALANSIKNSATNDTLYTLNKGRFEVGKIGENDLLQSELALLRVRTSLDGARLEYDRALASFRLTLGMPPGSPVDITVTSIVPELEADTAVAVQQAMRNRAQSLELQLQDVQARRRVNEARLNNGIGATLQASVGLNQTASDVNAAYSDLLNQQRFSFSLQMPIVQWGARSADVQAARADQDRVASTARNAREQTAQDAHFAALQLAQSRRQLALSAKSDTVAAKRFEVAYNRYVIGRIDMDNLYVAQNEKDQALQQYVQSLRGYWLAYYRLRRVTLYDFEKGAVLR
;
A
#
# COMPACT_ATOMS: atom_id res chain seq x y z
N MET A 1 -30.16 -43.51 -37.40
CA MET A 1 -29.59 -44.50 -38.36
C MET A 1 -28.20 -44.01 -38.74
N MET A 2 -27.23 -44.92 -38.66
CA MET A 2 -25.83 -44.86 -39.13
C MET A 2 -24.86 -44.04 -38.26
N ARG A 3 -23.76 -44.53 -37.86
CA ARG A 3 -23.05 -45.81 -37.65
C ARG A 3 -21.75 -45.41 -36.94
N ILE A 4 -21.53 -46.01 -35.82
CA ILE A 4 -20.28 -45.96 -35.03
C ILE A 4 -19.25 -46.84 -35.74
N VAL A 5 -18.00 -46.36 -35.87
CA VAL A 5 -16.85 -47.20 -36.21
C VAL A 5 -15.76 -47.01 -35.16
N PRO A 6 -15.29 -48.07 -34.50
CA PRO A 6 -14.14 -47.99 -33.57
C PRO A 6 -12.84 -48.31 -34.30
N CYS A 7 -11.73 -47.69 -33.91
CA CYS A 7 -10.42 -48.10 -34.39
C CYS A 7 -9.53 -48.57 -33.23
N HIS A 8 -8.90 -49.71 -33.52
CA HIS A 8 -8.17 -50.60 -32.64
C HIS A 8 -6.85 -50.07 -32.06
N ALA A 9 -6.59 -50.55 -30.84
CA ALA A 9 -5.26 -50.59 -30.25
C ALA A 9 -4.44 -51.81 -30.76
N PRO A 10 -3.12 -51.82 -30.69
CA PRO A 10 -2.36 -53.02 -30.49
C PRO A 10 -1.64 -53.08 -29.14
N ARG A 11 -1.86 -54.16 -28.44
CA ARG A 11 -1.07 -54.69 -27.33
C ARG A 11 0.24 -55.27 -27.86
N ARG A 12 1.34 -55.02 -27.13
CA ARG A 12 2.62 -55.78 -26.95
C ARG A 12 3.65 -54.81 -26.39
N ALA A 13 4.50 -55.02 -25.38
CA ALA A 13 4.91 -56.26 -24.72
C ALA A 13 5.42 -55.88 -23.32
N ARG A 14 5.24 -56.72 -22.34
CA ARG A 14 5.89 -56.69 -21.02
C ARG A 14 7.38 -56.97 -21.21
N LEU A 15 8.22 -56.07 -20.67
CA LEU A 15 9.60 -56.38 -20.29
C LEU A 15 9.81 -55.85 -18.88
N LEU A 16 9.98 -56.78 -17.97
CA LEU A 16 10.50 -56.61 -16.62
C LEU A 16 11.91 -56.04 -16.71
N THR A 17 12.12 -54.88 -16.15
CA THR A 17 13.44 -54.44 -15.70
C THR A 17 13.32 -54.00 -14.24
N LEU A 18 13.82 -54.82 -13.37
CA LEU A 18 14.20 -54.55 -12.01
C LEU A 18 15.23 -53.43 -12.07
N ALA A 19 14.88 -52.19 -11.72
CA ALA A 19 15.80 -51.10 -11.52
C ALA A 19 15.77 -50.72 -10.04
N ALA A 20 16.91 -50.93 -9.42
CA ALA A 20 17.24 -50.61 -8.05
C ALA A 20 16.77 -49.21 -7.66
N THR A 21 15.90 -49.15 -6.65
CA THR A 21 15.59 -47.95 -5.89
C THR A 21 16.82 -47.56 -5.08
N THR A 22 17.74 -46.82 -5.68
CA THR A 22 18.70 -46.04 -4.94
C THR A 22 17.93 -44.91 -4.25
N LEU A 23 17.67 -45.15 -2.97
CA LEU A 23 17.24 -44.17 -1.99
C LEU A 23 18.29 -43.06 -1.94
N LEU A 24 18.16 -42.04 -2.78
CA LEU A 24 18.87 -40.78 -2.58
C LEU A 24 18.27 -40.16 -1.33
N CYS A 25 18.86 -40.49 -0.18
CA CYS A 25 18.82 -39.62 0.99
C CYS A 25 19.44 -38.29 0.55
N VAL A 26 18.62 -37.38 0.04
CA VAL A 26 18.93 -35.96 0.05
C VAL A 26 18.96 -35.60 1.53
N GLY A 27 20.12 -35.78 2.13
CA GLY A 27 20.42 -35.20 3.42
C GLY A 27 20.09 -33.73 3.31
N ALA A 28 18.98 -33.33 3.92
CA ALA A 28 18.75 -31.95 4.24
C ALA A 28 19.99 -31.51 5.04
N ARG A 29 20.98 -30.96 4.32
CA ARG A 29 22.02 -30.18 4.96
C ARG A 29 21.23 -29.15 5.73
N ALA A 30 21.17 -29.31 7.06
CA ALA A 30 20.92 -28.22 7.95
C ALA A 30 22.02 -27.21 7.63
N SER A 31 21.76 -26.34 6.66
CA SER A 31 22.56 -25.16 6.43
C SER A 31 22.57 -24.48 7.78
N ALA A 32 23.72 -24.50 8.46
CA ALA A 32 23.94 -23.64 9.60
C ALA A 32 23.55 -22.24 9.09
N GLN A 33 22.40 -21.78 9.52
CA GLN A 33 21.81 -20.53 9.02
C GLN A 33 22.79 -19.45 9.45
N GLN A 34 23.47 -18.83 8.48
CA GLN A 34 24.38 -17.73 8.78
C GLN A 34 23.59 -16.65 9.51
N PRO A 35 24.12 -16.13 10.62
CA PRO A 35 23.42 -15.11 11.39
C PRO A 35 23.12 -13.90 10.49
N LEU A 36 21.89 -13.45 10.51
CA LEU A 36 21.40 -12.37 9.66
C LEU A 36 22.02 -11.03 10.09
N THR A 37 22.59 -10.32 9.15
CA THR A 37 22.92 -8.89 9.32
C THR A 37 21.64 -8.03 9.20
N LEU A 38 21.68 -6.78 9.66
CA LEU A 38 20.57 -5.86 9.55
C LEU A 38 20.10 -5.70 8.08
N GLN A 39 21.04 -5.52 7.15
CA GLN A 39 20.70 -5.37 5.72
C GLN A 39 20.02 -6.62 5.15
N GLN A 40 20.54 -7.80 5.49
CA GLN A 40 19.92 -9.06 5.07
C GLN A 40 18.52 -9.24 5.66
N ALA A 41 18.30 -8.84 6.91
CA ALA A 41 16.98 -8.88 7.55
C ALA A 41 15.99 -7.94 6.82
N ILE A 42 16.42 -6.74 6.47
CA ILE A 42 15.62 -5.79 5.68
C ILE A 42 15.29 -6.38 4.31
N ASP A 43 16.28 -6.95 3.60
CA ASP A 43 16.07 -7.56 2.28
C ASP A 43 15.08 -8.74 2.32
N VAL A 44 15.15 -9.57 3.37
CA VAL A 44 14.20 -10.67 3.60
C VAL A 44 12.79 -10.11 3.81
N ALA A 45 12.63 -9.14 4.71
CA ALA A 45 11.33 -8.55 5.00
C ALA A 45 10.72 -7.80 3.80
N GLN A 46 11.54 -7.12 3.00
CA GLN A 46 11.09 -6.46 1.77
C GLN A 46 10.65 -7.46 0.68
N ARG A 47 11.14 -8.70 0.69
CA ARG A 47 10.73 -9.74 -0.27
C ARG A 47 9.50 -10.52 0.19
N GLN A 48 9.45 -10.92 1.45
CA GLN A 48 8.42 -11.86 1.94
C GLN A 48 7.59 -11.36 3.12
N GLY A 49 7.93 -10.23 3.73
CA GLY A 49 7.20 -9.64 4.85
C GLY A 49 5.77 -9.24 4.45
N LEU A 50 4.83 -9.36 5.39
CA LEU A 50 3.41 -9.06 5.13
C LEU A 50 3.20 -7.60 4.72
N ALA A 51 3.89 -6.65 5.35
CA ALA A 51 3.83 -5.24 5.01
C ALA A 51 4.35 -4.96 3.59
N ALA A 52 5.45 -5.61 3.17
CA ALA A 52 6.00 -5.47 1.83
C ALA A 52 5.06 -6.07 0.76
N ARG A 53 4.42 -7.21 1.06
CA ARG A 53 3.39 -7.80 0.18
C ARG A 53 2.18 -6.88 0.04
N ALA A 54 1.71 -6.28 1.14
CA ALA A 54 0.62 -5.31 1.09
C ALA A 54 0.97 -4.09 0.23
N ALA A 55 2.18 -3.54 0.39
CA ALA A 55 2.67 -2.42 -0.42
C ALA A 55 2.78 -2.78 -1.91
N SER A 56 3.32 -3.97 -2.24
CA SER A 56 3.43 -4.43 -3.62
C SER A 56 2.06 -4.67 -4.27
N SER A 57 1.10 -5.21 -3.52
CA SER A 57 -0.28 -5.39 -3.99
C SER A 57 -1.00 -4.06 -4.21
N ALA A 58 -0.77 -3.06 -3.35
CA ALA A 58 -1.31 -1.71 -3.52
C ALA A 58 -0.75 -1.04 -4.79
N ARG A 59 0.56 -1.14 -5.02
CA ARG A 59 1.23 -0.67 -6.25
C ARG A 59 0.65 -1.36 -7.49
N GLU A 60 0.53 -2.69 -7.49
CA GLU A 60 -0.02 -3.43 -8.62
C GLU A 60 -1.48 -3.04 -8.89
N SER A 61 -2.29 -2.86 -7.83
CA SER A 61 -3.66 -2.35 -7.96
C SER A 61 -3.70 -0.97 -8.64
N ALA A 62 -2.81 -0.05 -8.26
CA ALA A 62 -2.71 1.26 -8.88
C ALA A 62 -2.30 1.17 -10.36
N ARG A 63 -1.31 0.33 -10.70
CA ARG A 63 -0.90 0.07 -12.09
C ARG A 63 -2.04 -0.51 -12.93
N ARG A 64 -2.81 -1.46 -12.38
CA ARG A 64 -3.99 -2.03 -13.10
C ARG A 64 -5.09 -0.99 -13.31
N ARG A 65 -5.31 -0.09 -12.34
CA ARG A 65 -6.24 1.04 -12.54
C ARG A 65 -5.77 1.98 -13.64
N ASP A 66 -4.48 2.26 -13.71
CA ASP A 66 -3.89 3.08 -14.75
C ASP A 66 -4.03 2.40 -16.14
N GLN A 67 -3.68 1.12 -16.24
CA GLN A 67 -3.91 0.32 -17.45
C GLN A 67 -5.40 0.32 -17.86
N GLY A 68 -6.31 0.18 -16.89
CA GLY A 68 -7.74 0.24 -17.13
C GLY A 68 -8.20 1.61 -17.62
N PHE A 69 -7.60 2.69 -17.13
CA PHE A 69 -7.87 4.04 -17.61
C PHE A 69 -7.39 4.22 -19.06
N GLU A 70 -6.17 3.80 -19.37
CA GLU A 70 -5.63 3.85 -20.75
C GLU A 70 -6.44 2.97 -21.71
N ALA A 71 -6.87 1.79 -21.28
CA ALA A 71 -7.73 0.92 -22.08
C ALA A 71 -9.09 1.56 -22.39
N ARG A 72 -9.68 2.33 -21.45
CA ARG A 72 -10.92 3.08 -21.69
C ARG A 72 -10.78 4.25 -22.67
N ARG A 73 -9.56 4.63 -23.02
CA ARG A 73 -9.28 5.61 -24.09
C ARG A 73 -9.41 5.03 -25.48
N LEU A 74 -9.34 3.72 -25.64
CA LEU A 74 -9.53 3.01 -26.90
C LEU A 74 -11.03 2.85 -27.22
N PRO A 75 -11.40 2.57 -28.46
CA PRO A 75 -12.78 2.29 -28.82
C PRO A 75 -13.36 1.17 -27.96
N GLN A 76 -14.51 1.44 -27.33
CA GLN A 76 -15.20 0.47 -26.48
C GLN A 76 -16.37 -0.14 -27.25
N LEU A 77 -16.43 -1.45 -27.39
CA LEU A 77 -17.52 -2.18 -28.04
C LEU A 77 -18.39 -2.83 -26.98
N GLY A 78 -19.66 -2.50 -26.99
CA GLY A 78 -20.66 -3.03 -26.07
C GLY A 78 -21.86 -3.59 -26.78
N LEU A 79 -22.39 -4.73 -26.32
CA LEU A 79 -23.66 -5.31 -26.75
C LEU A 79 -24.67 -5.12 -25.62
N THR A 80 -25.80 -4.51 -25.93
CA THR A 80 -26.94 -4.35 -25.01
C THR A 80 -28.18 -4.91 -25.61
N GLY A 81 -29.12 -5.45 -24.81
CA GLY A 81 -30.36 -6.00 -25.32
C GLY A 81 -31.45 -6.08 -24.26
N ASN A 82 -32.69 -5.92 -24.71
CA ASN A 82 -33.89 -6.29 -23.98
C ASN A 82 -34.45 -7.57 -24.58
N LEU A 83 -34.62 -8.62 -23.79
CA LEU A 83 -34.97 -9.97 -24.26
C LEU A 83 -36.03 -10.58 -23.36
N PRO A 84 -37.23 -10.76 -23.83
CA PRO A 84 -38.21 -9.78 -24.31
C PRO A 84 -38.81 -8.97 -23.14
N ALA A 85 -39.20 -7.76 -23.36
CA ALA A 85 -40.01 -6.97 -22.42
C ALA A 85 -41.49 -7.13 -22.79
N TYR A 86 -42.32 -7.59 -21.85
CA TYR A 86 -43.76 -7.74 -22.03
C TYR A 86 -44.51 -6.73 -21.17
N ASN A 87 -45.43 -6.02 -21.81
CA ASN A 87 -46.31 -5.06 -21.16
C ASN A 87 -47.75 -5.31 -21.58
N ARG A 88 -48.68 -5.38 -20.61
CA ARG A 88 -50.12 -5.42 -20.83
C ARG A 88 -50.75 -4.25 -20.11
N SER A 89 -51.36 -3.33 -20.86
CA SER A 89 -51.98 -2.11 -20.31
C SER A 89 -53.24 -1.75 -21.05
N ILE A 90 -54.08 -0.94 -20.43
CA ILE A 90 -55.21 -0.32 -21.09
C ILE A 90 -54.71 1.04 -21.64
N ILE A 91 -54.84 1.21 -22.95
CA ILE A 91 -54.45 2.45 -23.62
C ILE A 91 -55.65 3.21 -24.13
N PRO A 92 -55.65 4.55 -24.10
CA PRO A 92 -56.63 5.37 -24.76
C PRO A 92 -56.40 5.37 -26.28
N VAL A 93 -57.41 5.05 -27.04
CA VAL A 93 -57.37 5.08 -28.49
C VAL A 93 -58.39 6.12 -28.98
N LEU A 94 -57.93 7.18 -29.64
CA LEU A 94 -58.71 8.19 -30.22
C LEU A 94 -59.44 7.62 -31.45
N GLN A 95 -60.74 7.74 -31.49
CA GLN A 95 -61.56 7.28 -32.62
C GLN A 95 -61.73 8.41 -33.68
N PRO A 96 -62.05 8.08 -34.93
CA PRO A 96 -62.27 9.10 -35.98
C PRO A 96 -63.35 10.13 -35.66
N ASP A 97 -64.29 9.81 -34.78
CA ASP A 97 -65.36 10.69 -34.31
C ASP A 97 -64.97 11.64 -33.17
N GLY A 98 -63.64 11.59 -32.75
CA GLY A 98 -63.12 12.38 -31.67
C GLY A 98 -63.32 11.77 -30.27
N SER A 99 -63.99 10.63 -30.14
CA SER A 99 -64.21 9.94 -28.88
C SER A 99 -62.91 9.15 -28.49
N THR A 100 -62.68 8.95 -27.18
CA THR A 100 -61.54 8.13 -26.67
C THR A 100 -62.10 6.82 -26.16
N LEU A 101 -61.65 5.73 -26.74
CA LEU A 101 -61.97 4.37 -26.29
C LEU A 101 -60.74 3.74 -25.55
N PHE A 102 -61.00 3.24 -24.37
CA PHE A 102 -59.97 2.54 -23.59
C PHE A 102 -59.93 1.05 -23.98
N ARG A 103 -58.78 0.61 -24.48
CA ARG A 103 -58.60 -0.79 -24.95
C ARG A 103 -57.41 -1.48 -24.29
N PRO A 104 -57.55 -2.77 -23.92
CA PRO A 104 -56.43 -3.56 -23.50
C PRO A 104 -55.47 -3.82 -24.67
N GLN A 105 -54.20 -3.51 -24.49
CA GLN A 105 -53.14 -3.77 -25.45
C GLN A 105 -52.07 -4.62 -24.78
N GLN A 106 -51.55 -5.60 -25.48
CA GLN A 106 -50.40 -6.40 -25.10
C GLN A 106 -49.26 -6.03 -26.05
N GLN A 107 -48.12 -5.69 -25.49
CA GLN A 107 -46.94 -5.34 -26.26
C GLN A 107 -45.79 -6.18 -25.80
N THR A 108 -45.05 -6.76 -26.73
CA THR A 108 -43.79 -7.45 -26.49
C THR A 108 -42.75 -6.79 -27.38
N ASP A 109 -41.70 -6.26 -26.75
CA ASP A 109 -40.55 -5.70 -27.45
C ASP A 109 -39.28 -6.49 -27.08
N ALA A 110 -38.44 -6.65 -28.06
CA ALA A 110 -37.11 -7.21 -27.92
C ALA A 110 -36.12 -6.42 -28.77
N SER A 111 -34.97 -6.11 -28.27
CA SER A 111 -33.96 -5.38 -29.02
C SER A 111 -32.55 -5.83 -28.67
N VAL A 112 -31.69 -5.76 -29.66
CA VAL A 112 -30.25 -5.96 -29.52
C VAL A 112 -29.54 -4.79 -30.17
N ASN A 113 -28.61 -4.17 -29.46
CA ASN A 113 -27.86 -3.03 -29.94
C ASN A 113 -26.35 -3.24 -29.67
N LEU A 114 -25.58 -3.22 -30.75
CA LEU A 114 -24.12 -3.24 -30.72
C LEU A 114 -23.63 -1.80 -30.90
N THR A 115 -22.88 -1.29 -29.93
CA THR A 115 -22.38 0.08 -29.97
C THR A 115 -20.90 0.11 -29.74
N MET A 116 -20.18 0.78 -30.63
CA MET A 116 -18.76 1.14 -30.44
C MET A 116 -18.71 2.64 -30.11
N THR A 117 -18.06 2.97 -29.00
CA THR A 117 -17.89 4.37 -28.57
C THR A 117 -16.41 4.69 -28.42
N GLN A 118 -15.98 5.81 -29.01
CA GLN A 118 -14.64 6.37 -28.89
C GLN A 118 -14.73 7.78 -28.31
N ARG A 119 -14.13 7.97 -27.14
CA ARG A 119 -14.04 9.28 -26.53
C ARG A 119 -12.94 10.13 -27.21
N LEU A 120 -13.26 11.39 -27.46
CA LEU A 120 -12.33 12.35 -28.11
C LEU A 120 -11.59 13.17 -27.04
N PRO A 121 -10.25 12.98 -26.86
CA PRO A 121 -9.51 13.63 -25.78
C PRO A 121 -9.46 15.15 -25.86
N LEU A 122 -9.47 15.70 -27.10
CA LEU A 122 -9.33 17.15 -27.33
C LEU A 122 -10.61 17.93 -26.99
N THR A 123 -11.75 17.39 -27.38
CA THR A 123 -13.03 18.10 -27.25
C THR A 123 -13.88 17.59 -26.09
N GLY A 124 -13.62 16.37 -25.60
CA GLY A 124 -14.43 15.71 -24.58
C GLY A 124 -15.73 15.13 -25.12
N GLY A 125 -15.93 15.11 -26.45
CA GLY A 125 -17.06 14.47 -27.11
C GLY A 125 -16.88 12.98 -27.33
N ASP A 126 -17.94 12.31 -27.80
CA ASP A 126 -17.97 10.88 -28.11
C ASP A 126 -18.27 10.67 -29.58
N LEU A 127 -17.40 9.98 -30.29
CA LEU A 127 -17.69 9.37 -31.58
C LEU A 127 -18.31 8.00 -31.34
N PHE A 128 -19.44 7.71 -31.95
CA PHE A 128 -20.09 6.41 -31.81
C PHE A 128 -20.46 5.79 -33.16
N MET A 129 -20.41 4.48 -33.19
CA MET A 129 -20.95 3.65 -34.26
C MET A 129 -21.89 2.62 -33.63
N SER A 130 -23.06 2.43 -34.22
CA SER A 130 -24.06 1.49 -33.69
C SER A 130 -24.71 0.65 -34.79
N SER A 131 -25.05 -0.58 -34.40
CA SER A 131 -25.90 -1.48 -35.18
C SER A 131 -27.01 -2.01 -34.26
N SER A 132 -28.25 -1.95 -34.69
CA SER A 132 -29.35 -2.40 -33.86
C SER A 132 -30.41 -3.17 -34.65
N LEU A 133 -31.05 -4.12 -33.97
CA LEU A 133 -32.21 -4.85 -34.41
C LEU A 133 -33.21 -4.85 -33.27
N ALA A 134 -34.45 -4.42 -33.59
CA ALA A 134 -35.56 -4.43 -32.66
C ALA A 134 -36.75 -5.16 -33.25
N ARG A 135 -37.48 -5.88 -32.40
CA ARG A 135 -38.75 -6.52 -32.72
C ARG A 135 -39.82 -5.95 -31.81
N LEU A 136 -40.91 -5.47 -32.43
CA LEU A 136 -42.09 -5.03 -31.73
C LEU A 136 -43.27 -5.94 -32.14
N GLN A 137 -43.94 -6.53 -31.16
CA GLN A 137 -45.17 -7.27 -31.35
C GLN A 137 -46.26 -6.64 -30.48
N VAL A 138 -47.33 -6.22 -31.13
CA VAL A 138 -48.49 -5.67 -30.46
C VAL A 138 -49.66 -6.61 -30.76
N SER A 139 -50.31 -7.13 -29.72
CA SER A 139 -51.49 -7.98 -29.81
C SER A 139 -52.67 -7.27 -29.19
N GLY A 140 -53.77 -7.26 -29.96
CA GLY A 140 -55.01 -6.56 -29.61
C GLY A 140 -56.09 -6.81 -30.66
N GLN A 141 -56.73 -5.74 -31.21
CA GLN A 141 -57.69 -5.91 -32.30
C GLN A 141 -57.07 -6.38 -33.63
N ARG A 142 -55.82 -6.04 -33.87
CA ARG A 142 -54.97 -6.54 -34.95
C ARG A 142 -53.61 -6.86 -34.36
N ASP A 143 -53.15 -8.06 -34.64
CA ASP A 143 -51.77 -8.43 -34.29
C ASP A 143 -50.81 -7.79 -35.30
N VAL A 144 -49.89 -7.00 -34.79
CA VAL A 144 -48.84 -6.33 -35.57
C VAL A 144 -47.51 -6.82 -35.11
N ARG A 145 -46.69 -7.27 -36.03
CA ARG A 145 -45.31 -7.65 -35.78
C ARG A 145 -44.40 -6.86 -36.72
N ASN A 146 -43.52 -6.07 -36.15
CA ASN A 146 -42.56 -5.29 -36.91
C ASN A 146 -41.14 -5.57 -36.44
N TRP A 147 -40.25 -5.64 -37.40
CA TRP A 147 -38.82 -5.64 -37.18
C TRP A 147 -38.26 -4.30 -37.67
N SER A 148 -37.45 -3.67 -36.80
CA SER A 148 -36.71 -2.45 -37.15
C SER A 148 -35.22 -2.73 -37.08
N SER A 149 -34.52 -2.54 -38.17
CA SER A 149 -33.09 -2.64 -38.23
C SER A 149 -32.42 -1.28 -38.44
N THR A 150 -31.30 -1.10 -37.82
CA THR A 150 -30.32 -0.05 -38.17
C THR A 150 -28.99 -0.78 -38.33
N PRO A 151 -28.70 -1.33 -39.52
CA PRO A 151 -27.49 -2.14 -39.73
C PRO A 151 -26.23 -1.37 -39.43
N PHE A 152 -26.22 -0.07 -39.69
CA PHE A 152 -25.08 0.80 -39.46
C PHE A 152 -25.55 2.23 -39.21
N ALA A 153 -25.04 2.84 -38.17
CA ALA A 153 -25.09 4.27 -37.92
C ALA A 153 -23.83 4.77 -37.30
N VAL A 154 -23.31 5.91 -37.75
CA VAL A 154 -22.15 6.59 -37.15
C VAL A 154 -22.58 8.00 -36.73
N GLY A 155 -22.06 8.45 -35.60
CA GLY A 155 -22.41 9.77 -35.11
C GLY A 155 -21.43 10.34 -34.14
N LEU A 156 -21.56 11.63 -33.91
CA LEU A 156 -20.81 12.43 -32.96
C LEU A 156 -21.76 13.02 -31.92
N ARG A 157 -21.38 12.91 -30.66
CA ARG A 157 -22.03 13.66 -29.57
C ARG A 157 -21.00 14.59 -28.97
N GLN A 158 -21.25 15.89 -28.98
CA GLN A 158 -20.34 16.90 -28.46
C GLN A 158 -21.04 17.82 -27.47
N GLU A 159 -20.52 17.85 -26.25
CA GLU A 159 -20.92 18.85 -25.27
C GLU A 159 -20.14 20.15 -25.52
N ILE A 160 -20.87 21.27 -25.63
CA ILE A 160 -20.33 22.60 -25.88
C ILE A 160 -20.54 23.43 -24.61
N LEU A 161 -19.57 24.24 -24.26
CA LEU A 161 -19.58 25.06 -23.03
C LEU A 161 -19.69 24.25 -21.73
N ARG A 162 -19.35 22.98 -21.78
CA ARG A 162 -19.21 22.09 -20.63
C ARG A 162 -17.73 21.76 -20.38
N PRO A 163 -17.34 21.38 -19.14
CA PRO A 163 -15.95 21.03 -18.87
C PRO A 163 -15.57 19.74 -19.61
N ASN A 164 -14.39 19.73 -20.22
CA ASN A 164 -13.81 18.49 -20.73
C ASN A 164 -13.32 17.64 -19.57
N VAL A 165 -14.22 16.80 -19.02
CA VAL A 165 -13.95 15.93 -17.85
C VAL A 165 -12.79 14.99 -18.14
N PHE A 166 -12.71 14.47 -19.35
CA PHE A 166 -11.67 13.51 -19.74
C PHE A 166 -10.26 14.11 -19.73
N ALA A 167 -10.10 15.36 -20.13
CA ALA A 167 -8.83 16.06 -20.07
C ALA A 167 -8.34 16.24 -18.62
N TRP A 168 -9.25 16.49 -17.69
CA TRP A 168 -8.96 16.57 -16.26
C TRP A 168 -8.62 15.21 -15.68
N GLU A 169 -9.43 14.19 -15.97
CA GLU A 169 -9.19 12.81 -15.51
C GLU A 169 -7.81 12.29 -15.94
N ARG A 170 -7.38 12.61 -17.16
CA ARG A 170 -6.05 12.24 -17.66
C ARG A 170 -4.93 12.88 -16.84
N LYS A 171 -5.05 14.19 -16.53
CA LYS A 171 -4.05 14.89 -15.69
C LYS A 171 -3.99 14.29 -14.29
N GLU A 172 -5.16 14.01 -13.70
CA GLU A 172 -5.23 13.38 -12.38
C GLU A 172 -4.68 11.97 -12.38
N GLN A 173 -4.96 11.16 -13.42
CA GLN A 173 -4.53 9.77 -13.48
C GLN A 173 -3.00 9.65 -13.59
N ASN A 174 -2.35 10.49 -14.37
CA ASN A 174 -0.90 10.52 -14.43
C ASN A 174 -0.28 10.80 -13.06
N LEU A 175 -0.81 11.82 -12.35
CA LEU A 175 -0.34 12.12 -11.00
C LEU A 175 -0.64 11.00 -10.00
N ARG A 176 -1.80 10.33 -10.10
CA ARG A 176 -2.13 9.18 -9.24
C ARG A 176 -1.17 8.01 -9.43
N ALA A 177 -0.76 7.74 -10.67
CA ALA A 177 0.22 6.71 -10.98
C ALA A 177 1.58 7.04 -10.35
N ASP A 178 2.04 8.29 -10.51
CA ASP A 178 3.30 8.75 -9.91
C ASP A 178 3.26 8.73 -8.38
N VAL A 179 2.15 9.17 -7.76
CA VAL A 179 1.93 9.08 -6.31
C VAL A 179 2.03 7.64 -5.83
N ALA A 180 1.36 6.71 -6.51
CA ALA A 180 1.36 5.30 -6.12
C ALA A 180 2.77 4.68 -6.15
N GLU A 181 3.59 5.04 -7.13
CA GLU A 181 4.98 4.59 -7.23
C GLU A 181 5.84 5.14 -6.09
N ARG A 182 5.68 6.44 -5.75
CA ARG A 182 6.39 7.05 -4.62
C ARG A 182 5.93 6.48 -3.28
N THR A 183 4.63 6.27 -3.10
CA THR A 183 4.06 5.65 -1.89
C THR A 183 4.60 4.23 -1.69
N TYR A 184 4.79 3.48 -2.78
CA TYR A 184 5.43 2.16 -2.69
C TYR A 184 6.88 2.25 -2.21
N LEU A 185 7.66 3.22 -2.68
CA LEU A 185 9.03 3.42 -2.21
C LEU A 185 9.06 3.83 -0.73
N GLU A 186 8.16 4.73 -0.29
CA GLU A 186 8.01 5.09 1.11
C GLU A 186 7.66 3.87 1.97
N ALA A 187 6.73 3.03 1.53
CA ALA A 187 6.34 1.82 2.24
C ALA A 187 7.49 0.80 2.35
N ARG A 188 8.37 0.71 1.35
CA ARG A 188 9.59 -0.11 1.45
C ARG A 188 10.55 0.40 2.51
N GLU A 189 10.72 1.71 2.62
CA GLU A 189 11.55 2.31 3.68
C GLU A 189 10.87 2.21 5.05
N ASP A 190 9.53 2.26 5.14
CA ASP A 190 8.80 1.97 6.38
C ASP A 190 9.05 0.52 6.85
N VAL A 191 9.09 -0.45 5.93
CA VAL A 191 9.51 -1.82 6.26
C VAL A 191 10.94 -1.84 6.80
N ALA A 192 11.87 -1.10 6.20
CA ALA A 192 13.25 -1.03 6.68
C ALA A 192 13.34 -0.44 8.11
N VAL A 193 12.58 0.62 8.41
CA VAL A 193 12.49 1.20 9.76
C VAL A 193 11.94 0.19 10.77
N ASN A 194 10.84 -0.50 10.42
CA ASN A 194 10.19 -1.46 11.32
C ASN A 194 11.08 -2.69 11.58
N VAL A 195 11.74 -3.20 10.55
CA VAL A 195 12.72 -4.31 10.69
C VAL A 195 13.89 -3.88 11.54
N THR A 196 14.41 -2.66 11.35
CA THR A 196 15.49 -2.12 12.18
C THR A 196 15.09 -2.06 13.64
N ALA A 197 13.86 -1.59 13.94
CA ALA A 197 13.36 -1.59 15.31
C ALA A 197 13.33 -3.01 15.91
N ALA A 198 12.66 -3.95 15.22
CA ALA A 198 12.53 -5.32 15.70
C ALA A 198 13.90 -6.08 15.81
N PHE A 199 14.83 -5.80 14.89
CA PHE A 199 16.18 -6.34 14.91
C PHE A 199 16.96 -5.91 16.16
N PHE A 200 16.94 -4.60 16.47
CA PHE A 200 17.62 -4.07 17.64
C PHE A 200 16.89 -4.38 18.95
N ASP A 201 15.55 -4.54 18.93
CA ASP A 201 14.81 -5.04 20.09
C ASP A 201 15.22 -6.48 20.43
N LEU A 202 15.37 -7.36 19.41
CA LEU A 202 15.91 -8.70 19.60
C LEU A 202 17.37 -8.67 20.09
N TYR A 203 18.20 -7.80 19.52
CA TYR A 203 19.59 -7.63 19.96
C TYR A 203 19.67 -7.17 21.42
N ALA A 204 18.88 -6.17 21.80
CA ALA A 204 18.81 -5.67 23.17
C ALA A 204 18.39 -6.77 24.16
N ALA A 205 17.37 -7.55 23.82
CA ALA A 205 16.90 -8.67 24.62
C ALA A 205 17.96 -9.78 24.74
N ARG A 206 18.69 -10.08 23.66
CA ARG A 206 19.81 -11.04 23.68
C ARG A 206 20.95 -10.57 24.58
N VAL A 207 21.34 -9.31 24.50
CA VAL A 207 22.38 -8.71 25.32
C VAL A 207 21.95 -8.70 26.80
N ALA A 208 20.71 -8.32 27.08
CA ALA A 208 20.13 -8.33 28.43
C ALA A 208 20.13 -9.74 29.03
N LEU A 209 19.72 -10.76 28.26
CA LEU A 209 19.74 -12.15 28.69
C LEU A 209 21.18 -12.62 28.99
N ALA A 210 22.10 -12.36 28.08
CA ALA A 210 23.51 -12.73 28.28
C ALA A 210 24.12 -12.05 29.53
N ASN A 211 23.79 -10.77 29.76
CA ASN A 211 24.22 -10.04 30.95
C ASN A 211 23.57 -10.60 32.24
N SER A 212 22.25 -10.93 32.20
CA SER A 212 21.56 -11.53 33.35
C SER A 212 22.10 -12.91 33.72
N ILE A 213 22.49 -13.72 32.72
CA ILE A 213 23.18 -15.01 32.97
C ILE A 213 24.51 -14.78 33.71
N LYS A 214 25.34 -13.83 33.22
CA LYS A 214 26.62 -13.49 33.87
C LYS A 214 26.43 -12.95 35.27
N ASN A 215 25.46 -12.04 35.45
CA ASN A 215 25.16 -11.46 36.76
C ASN A 215 24.65 -12.52 37.75
N SER A 216 23.83 -13.47 37.29
CA SER A 216 23.37 -14.60 38.14
C SER A 216 24.56 -15.46 38.61
N ALA A 217 25.46 -15.83 37.71
CA ALA A 217 26.63 -16.60 38.06
C ALA A 217 27.59 -15.84 39.01
N THR A 218 27.77 -14.53 38.77
CA THR A 218 28.60 -13.68 39.62
C THR A 218 28.01 -13.56 41.04
N ASN A 219 26.72 -13.31 41.15
CA ASN A 219 26.06 -13.17 42.46
C ASN A 219 25.98 -14.50 43.25
N ASP A 220 25.84 -15.63 42.54
CA ASP A 220 25.93 -16.97 43.15
C ASP A 220 27.33 -17.21 43.79
N THR A 221 28.38 -16.85 43.05
CA THR A 221 29.77 -16.90 43.57
C THR A 221 29.98 -15.97 44.76
N LEU A 222 29.43 -14.73 44.68
CA LEU A 222 29.52 -13.74 45.76
C LEU A 222 28.78 -14.20 47.02
N TYR A 223 27.58 -14.77 46.87
CA TYR A 223 26.84 -15.33 48.01
C TYR A 223 27.58 -16.46 48.68
N THR A 224 28.12 -17.39 47.89
CA THR A 224 28.95 -18.50 48.42
C THR A 224 30.20 -18.00 49.16
N LEU A 225 30.90 -17.02 48.60
CA LEU A 225 32.06 -16.37 49.27
C LEU A 225 31.64 -15.68 50.57
N ASN A 226 30.53 -14.97 50.59
CA ASN A 226 30.05 -14.25 51.78
C ASN A 226 29.57 -15.20 52.86
N LYS A 227 28.90 -16.31 52.48
CA LYS A 227 28.53 -17.35 53.44
C LYS A 227 29.76 -17.89 54.16
N GLY A 228 30.84 -18.23 53.46
CA GLY A 228 32.09 -18.70 54.08
C GLY A 228 32.76 -17.61 54.95
N ARG A 229 32.69 -16.33 54.54
CA ARG A 229 33.22 -15.21 55.36
C ARG A 229 32.42 -14.98 56.63
N PHE A 230 31.11 -15.15 56.61
CA PHE A 230 30.22 -15.06 57.76
C PHE A 230 30.51 -16.20 58.74
N GLU A 231 30.64 -17.43 58.23
CA GLU A 231 30.96 -18.61 59.06
C GLU A 231 32.27 -18.45 59.86
N VAL A 232 33.25 -17.69 59.32
CA VAL A 232 34.53 -17.38 60.01
C VAL A 232 34.51 -16.01 60.70
N GLY A 233 33.34 -15.34 60.79
CA GLY A 233 33.18 -14.08 61.52
C GLY A 233 33.82 -12.84 60.83
N LYS A 234 34.09 -12.89 59.53
CA LYS A 234 34.71 -11.79 58.78
C LYS A 234 33.75 -10.74 58.24
N ILE A 235 32.45 -11.06 58.17
CA ILE A 235 31.37 -10.14 57.77
C ILE A 235 30.16 -10.29 58.72
N GLY A 236 29.31 -9.24 58.78
CA GLY A 236 28.09 -9.27 59.56
C GLY A 236 26.94 -10.01 58.88
N GLU A 237 25.88 -10.32 59.66
CA GLU A 237 24.67 -10.95 59.17
C GLU A 237 24.00 -10.10 58.07
N ASN A 238 23.99 -8.76 58.24
CA ASN A 238 23.48 -7.84 57.24
C ASN A 238 24.09 -8.01 55.85
N ASP A 239 25.41 -8.18 55.77
CA ASP A 239 26.13 -8.37 54.51
C ASP A 239 25.76 -9.71 53.86
N LEU A 240 25.54 -10.76 54.67
CA LEU A 240 25.11 -12.06 54.19
C LEU A 240 23.69 -11.97 53.61
N LEU A 241 22.74 -11.40 54.36
CA LEU A 241 21.34 -11.20 53.92
C LEU A 241 21.26 -10.31 52.66
N GLN A 242 22.09 -9.27 52.56
CA GLN A 242 22.17 -8.43 51.39
C GLN A 242 22.65 -9.22 50.15
N SER A 243 23.63 -10.12 50.31
CA SER A 243 24.09 -10.96 49.20
C SER A 243 23.07 -12.01 48.79
N GLU A 244 22.29 -12.56 49.71
CA GLU A 244 21.18 -13.46 49.45
C GLU A 244 20.05 -12.73 48.66
N LEU A 245 19.65 -11.55 49.14
CA LEU A 245 18.65 -10.72 48.47
C LEU A 245 19.09 -10.36 47.02
N ALA A 246 20.36 -9.99 46.82
CA ALA A 246 20.92 -9.72 45.51
C ALA A 246 20.86 -10.96 44.59
N LEU A 247 21.18 -12.15 45.09
CA LEU A 247 21.06 -13.41 44.33
C LEU A 247 19.62 -13.70 43.93
N LEU A 248 18.66 -13.52 44.82
CA LEU A 248 17.24 -13.70 44.51
C LEU A 248 16.76 -12.73 43.44
N ARG A 249 17.15 -11.45 43.53
CA ARG A 249 16.82 -10.41 42.53
C ARG A 249 17.35 -10.73 41.15
N VAL A 250 18.62 -11.15 41.02
CA VAL A 250 19.21 -11.47 39.72
C VAL A 250 18.62 -12.75 39.11
N ARG A 251 18.19 -13.73 39.93
CA ARG A 251 17.47 -14.90 39.42
C ARG A 251 16.12 -14.53 38.84
N THR A 252 15.34 -13.68 39.51
CA THR A 252 14.06 -13.14 38.99
C THR A 252 14.30 -12.34 37.71
N SER A 253 15.36 -11.51 37.68
CA SER A 253 15.74 -10.74 36.48
C SER A 253 16.11 -11.64 35.30
N LEU A 254 16.79 -12.78 35.54
CA LEU A 254 17.12 -13.74 34.51
C LEU A 254 15.88 -14.39 33.88
N ASP A 255 14.89 -14.76 34.69
CA ASP A 255 13.63 -15.33 34.19
C ASP A 255 12.85 -14.32 33.35
N GLY A 256 12.80 -13.05 33.80
CA GLY A 256 12.25 -11.94 33.01
C GLY A 256 12.99 -11.74 31.68
N ALA A 257 14.32 -11.76 31.70
CA ALA A 257 15.13 -11.57 30.49
C ALA A 257 14.95 -12.72 29.46
N ARG A 258 14.72 -13.96 29.92
CA ARG A 258 14.38 -15.10 29.04
C ARG A 258 13.06 -14.86 28.32
N LEU A 259 12.04 -14.47 29.06
CA LEU A 259 10.70 -14.18 28.48
C LEU A 259 10.77 -13.04 27.44
N GLU A 260 11.50 -11.97 27.77
CA GLU A 260 11.66 -10.84 26.83
C GLU A 260 12.45 -11.22 25.56
N TYR A 261 13.44 -12.09 25.69
CA TYR A 261 14.16 -12.62 24.52
C TYR A 261 13.23 -13.44 23.61
N ASP A 262 12.45 -14.35 24.19
CA ASP A 262 11.49 -15.17 23.43
C ASP A 262 10.42 -14.30 22.75
N ARG A 263 9.93 -13.28 23.42
CA ARG A 263 8.97 -12.31 22.89
C ARG A 263 9.56 -11.50 21.73
N ALA A 264 10.77 -10.96 21.91
CA ALA A 264 11.46 -10.20 20.87
C ALA A 264 11.76 -11.07 19.65
N LEU A 265 12.15 -12.33 19.85
CA LEU A 265 12.39 -13.29 18.78
C LEU A 265 11.12 -13.62 18.00
N ALA A 266 9.99 -13.81 18.69
CA ALA A 266 8.71 -14.03 18.05
C ALA A 266 8.25 -12.79 17.22
N SER A 267 8.41 -11.60 17.77
CA SER A 267 8.11 -10.33 17.08
C SER A 267 8.97 -10.12 15.85
N PHE A 268 10.26 -10.42 15.94
CA PHE A 268 11.18 -10.30 14.81
C PHE A 268 10.85 -11.28 13.68
N ARG A 269 10.53 -12.55 14.00
CA ARG A 269 10.06 -13.53 13.02
C ARG A 269 8.79 -13.05 12.29
N LEU A 270 7.83 -12.52 13.03
CA LEU A 270 6.60 -11.95 12.46
C LEU A 270 6.90 -10.80 11.50
N THR A 271 7.79 -9.89 11.89
CA THR A 271 8.20 -8.74 11.08
C THR A 271 8.88 -9.18 9.78
N LEU A 272 9.67 -10.24 9.81
CA LEU A 272 10.29 -10.83 8.62
C LEU A 272 9.31 -11.64 7.75
N GLY A 273 8.10 -11.95 8.25
CA GLY A 273 7.16 -12.84 7.58
C GLY A 273 7.57 -14.31 7.62
N MET A 274 8.35 -14.71 8.64
CA MET A 274 8.78 -16.09 8.83
C MET A 274 7.77 -16.89 9.64
N PRO A 275 7.63 -18.22 9.40
CA PRO A 275 6.79 -19.08 10.21
C PRO A 275 7.24 -19.11 11.69
N PRO A 276 6.29 -19.31 12.64
CA PRO A 276 6.63 -19.55 14.03
C PRO A 276 7.62 -20.73 14.17
N GLY A 277 8.63 -20.60 15.06
CA GLY A 277 9.60 -21.66 15.30
C GLY A 277 10.78 -21.69 14.32
N SER A 278 10.79 -20.87 13.25
CA SER A 278 11.95 -20.80 12.34
C SER A 278 13.22 -20.44 13.13
N PRO A 279 14.36 -21.15 12.95
CA PRO A 279 15.60 -20.77 13.57
C PRO A 279 16.08 -19.44 12.98
N VAL A 280 16.36 -18.47 13.83
CA VAL A 280 16.87 -17.14 13.43
C VAL A 280 17.95 -16.74 14.42
N ASP A 281 19.10 -16.38 13.91
CA ASP A 281 20.17 -15.73 14.65
C ASP A 281 20.54 -14.41 13.97
N ILE A 282 21.06 -13.46 14.74
CA ILE A 282 21.42 -12.12 14.27
C ILE A 282 22.86 -11.78 14.58
N THR A 283 23.52 -11.09 13.66
CA THR A 283 24.84 -10.50 13.86
C THR A 283 24.77 -8.99 13.74
N VAL A 284 25.27 -8.30 14.77
CA VAL A 284 25.33 -6.84 14.80
C VAL A 284 26.77 -6.40 14.55
N THR A 285 26.93 -5.54 13.55
CA THR A 285 28.21 -4.88 13.30
C THR A 285 28.31 -3.64 14.18
N SER A 286 29.35 -3.56 15.00
CA SER A 286 29.62 -2.40 15.86
C SER A 286 30.12 -1.18 15.07
N ILE A 287 30.61 -1.39 13.85
CA ILE A 287 31.07 -0.32 12.96
C ILE A 287 29.87 0.31 12.30
N VAL A 288 29.63 1.58 12.59
CA VAL A 288 28.59 2.40 11.94
C VAL A 288 29.20 3.31 10.89
N PRO A 289 28.50 3.57 9.76
CA PRO A 289 28.99 4.49 8.75
C PRO A 289 29.23 5.89 9.32
N GLU A 290 30.33 6.50 8.92
CA GLU A 290 30.60 7.91 9.22
C GLU A 290 29.84 8.79 8.23
N LEU A 291 28.54 8.94 8.47
CA LEU A 291 27.66 9.72 7.60
C LEU A 291 27.39 11.10 8.20
N GLU A 292 27.67 12.14 7.42
CA GLU A 292 27.20 13.50 7.68
C GLU A 292 26.12 13.86 6.67
N ALA A 293 24.88 13.99 7.15
CA ALA A 293 23.77 14.41 6.33
C ALA A 293 23.60 15.92 6.40
N ASP A 294 23.86 16.62 5.28
CA ASP A 294 23.57 18.03 5.16
C ASP A 294 22.05 18.27 5.24
N THR A 295 21.64 19.13 6.16
CA THR A 295 20.23 19.49 6.37
C THR A 295 19.58 20.14 5.16
N ALA A 296 20.32 20.95 4.40
CA ALA A 296 19.82 21.60 3.20
C ALA A 296 19.55 20.58 2.10
N VAL A 297 20.47 19.63 1.91
CA VAL A 297 20.28 18.51 0.97
C VAL A 297 19.12 17.65 1.39
N ALA A 298 18.98 17.34 2.68
CA ALA A 298 17.86 16.54 3.19
C ALA A 298 16.50 17.18 2.89
N VAL A 299 16.36 18.48 3.17
CA VAL A 299 15.14 19.25 2.85
C VAL A 299 14.87 19.24 1.34
N GLN A 300 15.87 19.52 0.51
CA GLN A 300 15.73 19.52 -0.95
C GLN A 300 15.26 18.15 -1.48
N GLN A 301 15.88 17.06 -1.02
CA GLN A 301 15.53 15.72 -1.46
C GLN A 301 14.13 15.29 -0.98
N ALA A 302 13.75 15.63 0.26
CA ALA A 302 12.41 15.35 0.76
C ALA A 302 11.34 16.07 -0.06
N MET A 303 11.51 17.36 -0.33
CA MET A 303 10.59 18.14 -1.13
C MET A 303 10.43 17.61 -2.56
N ARG A 304 11.48 17.04 -3.13
CA ARG A 304 11.50 16.54 -4.51
C ARG A 304 10.97 15.11 -4.64
N ASN A 305 11.27 14.24 -3.67
CA ASN A 305 11.11 12.80 -3.85
C ASN A 305 9.87 12.22 -3.16
N ARG A 306 9.33 12.84 -2.11
CA ARG A 306 8.19 12.30 -1.36
C ARG A 306 6.90 12.23 -2.17
N ALA A 307 6.10 11.19 -1.92
CA ALA A 307 4.75 11.03 -2.47
C ALA A 307 3.86 12.23 -2.15
N GLN A 308 3.97 12.80 -0.95
CA GLN A 308 3.21 13.96 -0.50
C GLN A 308 3.32 15.16 -1.45
N SER A 309 4.50 15.42 -2.05
CA SER A 309 4.67 16.50 -3.01
C SER A 309 3.79 16.34 -4.26
N LEU A 310 3.64 15.10 -4.74
CA LEU A 310 2.79 14.78 -5.87
C LEU A 310 1.30 14.75 -5.48
N GLU A 311 0.98 14.30 -4.27
CA GLU A 311 -0.38 14.35 -3.73
C GLU A 311 -0.90 15.78 -3.62
N LEU A 312 -0.07 16.72 -3.17
CA LEU A 312 -0.42 18.15 -3.12
C LEU A 312 -0.66 18.73 -4.52
N GLN A 313 0.12 18.28 -5.53
CA GLN A 313 -0.13 18.65 -6.93
C GLN A 313 -1.45 18.06 -7.43
N LEU A 314 -1.75 16.80 -7.11
CA LEU A 314 -3.02 16.15 -7.45
C LEU A 314 -4.21 16.89 -6.85
N GLN A 315 -4.12 17.27 -5.57
CA GLN A 315 -5.17 18.03 -4.87
C GLN A 315 -5.38 19.42 -5.50
N ASP A 316 -4.32 20.11 -5.93
CA ASP A 316 -4.42 21.39 -6.64
C ASP A 316 -5.13 21.23 -7.99
N VAL A 317 -4.76 20.20 -8.78
CA VAL A 317 -5.44 19.90 -10.06
C VAL A 317 -6.91 19.59 -9.83
N GLN A 318 -7.26 18.83 -8.80
CA GLN A 318 -8.65 18.52 -8.45
C GLN A 318 -9.43 19.76 -8.01
N ALA A 319 -8.82 20.64 -7.23
CA ALA A 319 -9.44 21.90 -6.81
C ALA A 319 -9.71 22.82 -8.00
N ARG A 320 -8.75 22.96 -8.92
CA ARG A 320 -8.94 23.71 -10.19
C ARG A 320 -10.03 23.11 -11.05
N ARG A 321 -10.09 21.77 -11.13
CA ARG A 321 -11.20 21.07 -11.83
C ARG A 321 -12.54 21.45 -11.25
N ARG A 322 -12.72 21.40 -9.91
CA ARG A 322 -13.99 21.76 -9.25
C ARG A 322 -14.41 23.19 -9.53
N VAL A 323 -13.47 24.13 -9.51
CA VAL A 323 -13.76 25.54 -9.89
C VAL A 323 -14.22 25.64 -11.36
N ASN A 324 -13.57 24.91 -12.26
CA ASN A 324 -13.96 24.86 -13.67
C ASN A 324 -15.35 24.26 -13.84
N GLU A 325 -15.64 23.15 -13.16
CA GLU A 325 -16.95 22.48 -13.17
C GLU A 325 -18.04 23.39 -12.61
N ALA A 326 -17.81 24.05 -11.49
CA ALA A 326 -18.77 25.00 -10.90
C ALA A 326 -19.11 26.17 -11.85
N ARG A 327 -18.10 26.67 -12.58
CA ARG A 327 -18.30 27.74 -13.57
C ARG A 327 -19.11 27.30 -14.77
N LEU A 328 -18.83 26.10 -15.32
CA LEU A 328 -19.37 25.66 -16.60
C LEU A 328 -20.68 24.85 -16.44
N ASN A 329 -20.79 23.98 -15.43
CA ASN A 329 -22.00 23.15 -15.26
C ASN A 329 -23.24 23.96 -14.88
N ASN A 330 -23.09 25.02 -14.11
CA ASN A 330 -24.17 25.91 -13.69
C ASN A 330 -24.42 27.06 -14.68
N GLY A 331 -23.76 27.01 -15.85
CA GLY A 331 -23.91 28.02 -16.91
C GLY A 331 -24.74 27.52 -18.11
N ILE A 332 -24.63 28.28 -19.17
CA ILE A 332 -25.17 27.89 -20.48
C ILE A 332 -24.40 26.65 -20.94
N GLY A 333 -25.14 25.62 -21.38
CA GLY A 333 -24.58 24.41 -21.97
C GLY A 333 -25.33 24.08 -23.25
N ALA A 334 -24.63 23.49 -24.20
CA ALA A 334 -25.25 22.97 -25.40
C ALA A 334 -24.72 21.58 -25.71
N THR A 335 -25.56 20.74 -26.28
CA THR A 335 -25.20 19.42 -26.78
C THR A 335 -25.52 19.33 -28.25
N LEU A 336 -24.49 19.05 -29.04
CA LEU A 336 -24.61 18.73 -30.44
C LEU A 336 -24.60 17.22 -30.60
N GLN A 337 -25.59 16.67 -31.28
CA GLN A 337 -25.59 15.26 -31.69
C GLN A 337 -25.92 15.20 -33.20
N ALA A 338 -25.01 14.58 -33.94
CA ALA A 338 -25.21 14.33 -35.36
C ALA A 338 -24.92 12.85 -35.64
N SER A 339 -25.78 12.21 -36.44
CA SER A 339 -25.58 10.84 -36.89
C SER A 339 -26.12 10.62 -38.27
N VAL A 340 -25.48 9.74 -38.99
CA VAL A 340 -25.89 9.25 -40.31
C VAL A 340 -25.86 7.74 -40.31
N GLY A 341 -26.76 7.10 -41.01
CA GLY A 341 -26.88 5.65 -41.04
C GLY A 341 -27.90 5.16 -42.04
N LEU A 342 -28.23 3.89 -41.91
CA LEU A 342 -29.22 3.19 -42.71
C LEU A 342 -30.20 2.51 -41.77
N ASN A 343 -31.51 2.60 -42.07
CA ASN A 343 -32.52 1.89 -41.30
C ASN A 343 -33.65 1.37 -42.20
N GLN A 344 -34.38 0.37 -41.71
CA GLN A 344 -35.59 -0.16 -42.34
C GLN A 344 -36.51 -0.76 -41.26
N THR A 345 -37.82 -0.74 -41.56
CA THR A 345 -38.81 -1.42 -40.75
C THR A 345 -39.68 -2.27 -41.63
N ALA A 346 -39.83 -3.56 -41.29
CA ALA A 346 -40.59 -4.54 -42.08
C ALA A 346 -41.31 -5.55 -41.18
N SER A 347 -42.23 -6.34 -41.76
CA SER A 347 -42.99 -7.38 -41.06
C SER A 347 -42.14 -8.64 -40.73
N ASP A 348 -41.03 -8.84 -41.45
CA ASP A 348 -40.08 -9.94 -41.19
C ASP A 348 -38.63 -9.42 -41.13
N VAL A 349 -37.74 -10.28 -40.61
CA VAL A 349 -36.35 -9.88 -40.32
C VAL A 349 -35.54 -9.68 -41.60
N ASN A 350 -35.77 -10.47 -42.65
CA ASN A 350 -34.99 -10.39 -43.89
C ASN A 350 -35.33 -9.11 -44.63
N ALA A 351 -36.62 -8.77 -44.74
CA ALA A 351 -37.09 -7.52 -45.32
C ALA A 351 -36.65 -6.29 -44.56
N ALA A 352 -36.43 -6.40 -43.23
CA ALA A 352 -35.86 -5.31 -42.44
C ALA A 352 -34.39 -5.00 -42.76
N TYR A 353 -33.70 -5.88 -43.48
CA TYR A 353 -32.32 -5.67 -43.95
C TYR A 353 -32.26 -5.42 -45.48
N SER A 354 -33.40 -5.35 -46.14
CA SER A 354 -33.53 -5.03 -47.58
C SER A 354 -34.03 -3.60 -47.75
N ASP A 355 -33.74 -3.00 -48.91
CA ASP A 355 -34.23 -1.66 -49.29
C ASP A 355 -34.03 -0.60 -48.19
N LEU A 356 -32.81 -0.56 -47.65
CA LEU A 356 -32.46 0.32 -46.55
C LEU A 356 -32.56 1.79 -46.92
N LEU A 357 -33.19 2.57 -46.03
CA LEU A 357 -33.36 4.00 -46.19
C LEU A 357 -32.27 4.77 -45.46
N ASN A 358 -31.85 5.89 -46.03
CA ASN A 358 -30.91 6.81 -45.41
C ASN A 358 -31.53 7.45 -44.17
N GLN A 359 -30.84 7.29 -43.04
CA GLN A 359 -31.19 7.94 -41.79
C GLN A 359 -30.20 9.07 -41.52
N GLN A 360 -30.72 10.26 -41.29
CA GLN A 360 -29.93 11.41 -40.84
C GLN A 360 -30.59 12.00 -39.61
N ARG A 361 -29.80 12.21 -38.55
CA ARG A 361 -30.28 12.85 -37.34
C ARG A 361 -29.33 13.96 -36.96
N PHE A 362 -29.84 15.13 -36.78
CA PHE A 362 -29.16 16.29 -36.24
C PHE A 362 -30.00 16.87 -35.11
N SER A 363 -29.39 17.04 -33.94
CA SER A 363 -30.04 17.72 -32.83
C SER A 363 -29.05 18.66 -32.15
N PHE A 364 -29.48 19.86 -31.91
CA PHE A 364 -28.77 20.84 -31.11
C PHE A 364 -29.68 21.22 -29.94
N SER A 365 -29.26 20.83 -28.74
CA SER A 365 -29.98 21.10 -27.50
C SER A 365 -29.25 22.20 -26.72
N LEU A 366 -29.95 23.27 -26.38
CA LEU A 366 -29.45 24.36 -25.55
C LEU A 366 -30.11 24.31 -24.17
N GLN A 367 -29.31 24.33 -23.15
CA GLN A 367 -29.73 24.44 -21.76
C GLN A 367 -29.22 25.75 -21.18
N MET A 368 -30.15 26.64 -20.83
CA MET A 368 -29.81 27.93 -20.23
C MET A 368 -30.67 28.16 -18.99
N PRO A 369 -30.06 28.08 -17.79
CA PRO A 369 -30.76 28.45 -16.58
C PRO A 369 -31.06 29.97 -16.57
N ILE A 370 -32.33 30.33 -16.49
CA ILE A 370 -32.75 31.74 -16.56
C ILE A 370 -32.68 32.41 -15.19
N VAL A 371 -33.15 31.73 -14.14
CA VAL A 371 -33.13 32.24 -12.77
C VAL A 371 -32.55 31.20 -11.83
N GLN A 372 -31.50 31.55 -11.12
CA GLN A 372 -30.83 30.69 -10.15
C GLN A 372 -30.66 31.32 -8.77
N TRP A 373 -31.27 32.50 -8.53
CA TRP A 373 -31.25 33.20 -7.23
C TRP A 373 -29.87 33.29 -6.58
N GLY A 374 -28.80 33.43 -7.36
CA GLY A 374 -27.44 33.52 -6.91
C GLY A 374 -26.71 32.18 -6.70
N ALA A 375 -27.36 31.02 -6.86
CA ALA A 375 -26.78 29.71 -6.63
C ALA A 375 -25.46 29.48 -7.41
N ARG A 376 -25.42 29.82 -8.71
CA ARG A 376 -24.22 29.74 -9.54
C ARG A 376 -23.04 30.54 -8.95
N SER A 377 -23.32 31.76 -8.50
CA SER A 377 -22.29 32.61 -7.90
C SER A 377 -21.76 32.01 -6.59
N ALA A 378 -22.68 31.52 -5.75
CA ALA A 378 -22.36 30.87 -4.49
C ALA A 378 -21.52 29.59 -4.72
N ASP A 379 -21.90 28.73 -5.65
CA ASP A 379 -21.15 27.51 -5.98
C ASP A 379 -19.74 27.81 -6.49
N VAL A 380 -19.58 28.83 -7.35
CA VAL A 380 -18.26 29.24 -7.83
C VAL A 380 -17.42 29.83 -6.70
N GLN A 381 -18.01 30.64 -5.81
CA GLN A 381 -17.32 31.21 -4.66
C GLN A 381 -16.93 30.11 -3.66
N ALA A 382 -17.80 29.15 -3.39
CA ALA A 382 -17.51 28.01 -2.54
C ALA A 382 -16.34 27.18 -3.13
N ALA A 383 -16.38 26.87 -4.42
CA ALA A 383 -15.28 26.14 -5.08
C ALA A 383 -13.96 26.88 -5.06
N ARG A 384 -13.97 28.23 -5.16
CA ARG A 384 -12.76 29.06 -5.01
C ARG A 384 -12.23 29.05 -3.57
N ALA A 385 -13.12 29.21 -2.58
CA ALA A 385 -12.74 29.13 -1.18
C ALA A 385 -12.14 27.75 -0.84
N ASP A 386 -12.68 26.69 -1.41
CA ASP A 386 -12.09 25.34 -1.30
C ASP A 386 -10.69 25.25 -1.97
N GLN A 387 -10.51 25.89 -3.12
CA GLN A 387 -9.20 25.97 -3.78
C GLN A 387 -8.19 26.72 -2.92
N ASP A 388 -8.57 27.83 -2.30
CA ASP A 388 -7.71 28.61 -1.40
C ASP A 388 -7.38 27.82 -0.13
N ARG A 389 -8.35 27.08 0.40
CA ARG A 389 -8.13 26.15 1.52
C ARG A 389 -7.10 25.07 1.15
N VAL A 390 -7.23 24.43 -0.02
CA VAL A 390 -6.27 23.42 -0.52
C VAL A 390 -4.89 24.05 -0.69
N ALA A 391 -4.79 25.26 -1.25
CA ALA A 391 -3.51 25.95 -1.41
C ALA A 391 -2.85 26.27 -0.07
N SER A 392 -3.62 26.66 0.95
CA SER A 392 -3.13 26.93 2.30
C SER A 392 -2.68 25.64 3.00
N THR A 393 -3.46 24.58 2.91
CA THR A 393 -3.07 23.24 3.42
C THR A 393 -1.80 22.75 2.74
N ALA A 394 -1.66 22.96 1.42
CA ALA A 394 -0.47 22.55 0.69
C ALA A 394 0.79 23.32 1.12
N ARG A 395 0.68 24.62 1.43
CA ARG A 395 1.80 25.40 1.99
C ARG A 395 2.22 24.85 3.34
N ASN A 396 1.28 24.65 4.26
CA ASN A 396 1.57 24.11 5.58
C ASN A 396 2.22 22.70 5.49
N ALA A 397 1.70 21.81 4.64
CA ALA A 397 2.28 20.48 4.45
C ALA A 397 3.70 20.52 3.87
N ARG A 398 4.03 21.48 3.01
CA ARG A 398 5.40 21.67 2.51
C ARG A 398 6.34 22.14 3.62
N GLU A 399 5.93 23.10 4.42
CA GLU A 399 6.73 23.56 5.57
C GLU A 399 6.98 22.44 6.56
N GLN A 400 5.95 21.64 6.85
CA GLN A 400 6.09 20.47 7.72
C GLN A 400 7.05 19.41 7.13
N THR A 401 6.97 19.14 5.82
CA THR A 401 7.91 18.24 5.14
C THR A 401 9.35 18.76 5.25
N ALA A 402 9.55 20.05 5.09
CA ALA A 402 10.87 20.68 5.24
C ALA A 402 11.41 20.55 6.68
N GLN A 403 10.55 20.80 7.67
CA GLN A 403 10.91 20.63 9.10
C GLN A 403 11.22 19.17 9.43
N ASP A 404 10.38 18.23 9.00
CA ASP A 404 10.61 16.79 9.22
C ASP A 404 11.98 16.34 8.69
N ALA A 405 12.34 16.77 7.48
CA ALA A 405 13.62 16.43 6.86
C ALA A 405 14.79 17.08 7.57
N HIS A 406 14.65 18.35 7.94
CA HIS A 406 15.67 19.10 8.69
C HIS A 406 15.97 18.42 10.03
N PHE A 407 14.93 18.14 10.83
CA PHE A 407 15.10 17.49 12.12
C PHE A 407 15.55 16.03 12.02
N ALA A 408 15.15 15.29 10.98
CA ALA A 408 15.66 13.94 10.75
C ALA A 408 17.18 13.92 10.52
N ALA A 409 17.72 14.90 9.76
CA ALA A 409 19.16 15.01 9.55
C ALA A 409 19.90 15.40 10.85
N LEU A 410 19.37 16.36 11.63
CA LEU A 410 19.93 16.73 12.94
C LEU A 410 19.88 15.56 13.92
N GLN A 411 18.78 14.77 13.94
CA GLN A 411 18.62 13.61 14.80
C GLN A 411 19.68 12.54 14.50
N LEU A 412 20.00 12.31 13.22
CA LEU A 412 21.06 11.37 12.84
C LEU A 412 22.42 11.83 13.38
N ALA A 413 22.76 13.11 13.20
CA ALA A 413 24.01 13.68 13.71
C ALA A 413 24.10 13.60 15.26
N GLN A 414 22.99 13.87 15.96
CA GLN A 414 22.92 13.75 17.42
C GLN A 414 23.08 12.27 17.85
N SER A 415 22.37 11.35 17.19
CA SER A 415 22.41 9.90 17.51
C SER A 415 23.82 9.34 17.35
N ARG A 416 24.58 9.80 16.34
CA ARG A 416 25.98 9.42 16.13
C ARG A 416 26.86 9.86 17.32
N ARG A 417 26.75 11.12 17.75
CA ARG A 417 27.51 11.63 18.93
C ARG A 417 27.13 10.85 20.19
N GLN A 418 25.83 10.61 20.42
CA GLN A 418 25.33 9.85 21.57
C GLN A 418 25.89 8.43 21.57
N LEU A 419 25.95 7.77 20.41
CA LEU A 419 26.51 6.42 20.28
C LEU A 419 28.01 6.39 20.66
N ALA A 420 28.80 7.34 20.18
CA ALA A 420 30.23 7.43 20.52
C ALA A 420 30.46 7.63 22.02
N LEU A 421 29.67 8.49 22.66
CA LEU A 421 29.75 8.73 24.10
C LEU A 421 29.32 7.51 24.92
N SER A 422 28.22 6.85 24.54
CA SER A 422 27.70 5.65 25.23
C SER A 422 28.62 4.47 25.08
N ALA A 423 29.28 4.26 23.94
CA ALA A 423 30.29 3.22 23.74
C ALA A 423 31.50 3.42 24.67
N LYS A 424 31.96 4.67 24.83
CA LYS A 424 33.03 5.00 25.78
C LYS A 424 32.60 4.78 27.22
N SER A 425 31.37 5.18 27.58
CA SER A 425 30.80 4.99 28.91
C SER A 425 30.71 3.51 29.28
N ASP A 426 30.23 2.65 28.36
CA ASP A 426 30.17 1.19 28.55
C ASP A 426 31.54 0.60 28.82
N THR A 427 32.55 0.98 28.03
CA THR A 427 33.94 0.51 28.22
C THR A 427 34.47 0.91 29.61
N VAL A 428 34.24 2.16 30.03
CA VAL A 428 34.72 2.66 31.33
C VAL A 428 34.01 1.97 32.49
N ALA A 429 32.67 1.81 32.41
CA ALA A 429 31.87 1.17 33.44
C ALA A 429 32.20 -0.32 33.59
N ALA A 430 32.44 -1.03 32.46
CA ALA A 430 32.88 -2.43 32.48
C ALA A 430 34.23 -2.57 33.21
N LYS A 431 35.19 -1.68 32.92
CA LYS A 431 36.48 -1.68 33.57
C LYS A 431 36.40 -1.32 35.06
N ARG A 432 35.54 -0.36 35.43
CA ARG A 432 35.29 0.00 36.83
C ARG A 432 34.72 -1.18 37.62
N PHE A 433 33.76 -1.91 37.03
CA PHE A 433 33.21 -3.12 37.66
C PHE A 433 34.29 -4.19 37.84
N GLU A 434 35.11 -4.44 36.84
CA GLU A 434 36.23 -5.43 36.94
C GLU A 434 37.17 -5.10 38.10
N VAL A 435 37.58 -3.83 38.23
CA VAL A 435 38.43 -3.36 39.33
C VAL A 435 37.71 -3.48 40.68
N ALA A 436 36.43 -3.11 40.77
CA ALA A 436 35.65 -3.23 41.98
C ALA A 436 35.49 -4.69 42.42
N TYR A 437 35.16 -5.59 41.48
CA TYR A 437 35.07 -7.03 41.75
C TYR A 437 36.34 -7.61 42.33
N ASN A 438 37.49 -7.35 41.68
CA ASN A 438 38.79 -7.83 42.14
C ASN A 438 39.14 -7.29 43.54
N ARG A 439 38.88 -6.01 43.83
CA ARG A 439 39.08 -5.39 45.15
C ARG A 439 38.17 -6.00 46.21
N TYR A 440 36.93 -6.30 45.87
CA TYR A 440 35.98 -6.93 46.77
C TYR A 440 36.42 -8.36 47.16
N VAL A 441 36.84 -9.14 46.17
CA VAL A 441 37.35 -10.52 46.41
C VAL A 441 38.53 -10.55 47.39
N ILE A 442 39.41 -9.56 47.39
CA ILE A 442 40.53 -9.44 48.34
C ILE A 442 40.18 -8.64 49.60
N GLY A 443 38.90 -8.24 49.79
CA GLY A 443 38.43 -7.57 51.00
C GLY A 443 38.83 -6.11 51.14
N ARG A 444 39.13 -5.40 50.04
CA ARG A 444 39.55 -3.98 50.03
C ARG A 444 38.46 -2.96 49.83
N ILE A 445 37.26 -3.39 49.45
CA ILE A 445 36.06 -2.54 49.34
C ILE A 445 34.89 -3.30 49.94
N ASP A 446 33.86 -2.57 50.31
CA ASP A 446 32.59 -3.09 50.80
C ASP A 446 31.66 -3.56 49.65
N MET A 447 30.58 -4.23 50.03
CA MET A 447 29.63 -4.82 49.12
C MET A 447 28.79 -3.75 48.36
N ASP A 448 28.48 -2.67 49.03
CA ASP A 448 27.69 -1.57 48.43
C ASP A 448 28.42 -0.95 47.24
N ASN A 449 29.72 -0.70 47.39
CA ASN A 449 30.58 -0.18 46.31
C ASN A 449 30.67 -1.15 45.11
N LEU A 450 30.66 -2.46 45.37
CA LEU A 450 30.62 -3.47 44.31
C LEU A 450 29.28 -3.45 43.56
N TYR A 451 28.16 -3.39 44.29
CA TYR A 451 26.85 -3.34 43.65
C TYR A 451 26.59 -2.04 42.91
N VAL A 452 27.07 -0.91 43.41
CA VAL A 452 27.05 0.36 42.63
C VAL A 452 27.78 0.19 41.31
N ALA A 453 29.00 -0.37 41.32
CA ALA A 453 29.77 -0.58 40.10
C ALA A 453 29.08 -1.58 39.12
N GLN A 454 28.41 -2.62 39.66
CA GLN A 454 27.64 -3.57 38.86
C GLN A 454 26.43 -2.90 38.18
N ASN A 455 25.68 -2.12 38.93
CA ASN A 455 24.53 -1.39 38.40
C ASN A 455 24.93 -0.37 37.32
N GLU A 456 25.99 0.38 37.53
CA GLU A 456 26.51 1.32 36.54
C GLU A 456 26.98 0.63 35.26
N LYS A 457 27.65 -0.54 35.36
CA LYS A 457 28.02 -1.35 34.19
C LYS A 457 26.77 -1.80 33.42
N ASP A 458 25.76 -2.30 34.13
CA ASP A 458 24.54 -2.78 33.48
C ASP A 458 23.78 -1.64 32.80
N GLN A 459 23.70 -0.46 33.44
CA GLN A 459 23.08 0.73 32.87
C GLN A 459 23.83 1.25 31.64
N ALA A 460 25.18 1.29 31.71
CA ALA A 460 26.02 1.74 30.60
C ALA A 460 25.88 0.83 29.38
N LEU A 461 25.86 -0.50 29.58
CA LEU A 461 25.61 -1.47 28.51
C LEU A 461 24.23 -1.29 27.86
N GLN A 462 23.18 -1.14 28.66
CA GLN A 462 21.84 -0.88 28.15
C GLN A 462 21.80 0.42 27.35
N GLN A 463 22.41 1.49 27.86
CA GLN A 463 22.46 2.79 27.18
C GLN A 463 23.23 2.71 25.85
N TYR A 464 24.32 1.96 25.79
CA TYR A 464 25.06 1.70 24.55
C TYR A 464 24.18 1.00 23.50
N VAL A 465 23.49 -0.08 23.89
CA VAL A 465 22.61 -0.83 22.98
C VAL A 465 21.46 0.05 22.49
N GLN A 466 20.87 0.86 23.37
CA GLN A 466 19.80 1.80 22.99
C GLN A 466 20.31 2.92 22.07
N SER A 467 21.52 3.41 22.28
CA SER A 467 22.14 4.42 21.41
C SER A 467 22.45 3.84 20.03
N LEU A 468 22.89 2.59 19.94
CA LEU A 468 23.11 1.88 18.67
C LEU A 468 21.80 1.70 17.90
N ARG A 469 20.73 1.27 18.59
CA ARG A 469 19.37 1.23 18.05
C ARG A 469 18.91 2.61 17.54
N GLY A 470 19.11 3.64 18.35
CA GLY A 470 18.73 5.02 18.03
C GLY A 470 19.42 5.54 16.76
N TYR A 471 20.70 5.24 16.60
CA TYR A 471 21.46 5.62 15.40
C TYR A 471 20.89 4.98 14.13
N TRP A 472 20.70 3.66 14.12
CA TRP A 472 20.19 2.96 12.95
C TRP A 472 18.74 3.33 12.61
N LEU A 473 17.91 3.57 13.62
CA LEU A 473 16.55 4.09 13.41
C LEU A 473 16.56 5.51 12.82
N ALA A 474 17.44 6.40 13.28
CA ALA A 474 17.59 7.73 12.73
C ALA A 474 18.09 7.68 11.28
N TYR A 475 19.02 6.76 10.95
CA TYR A 475 19.51 6.54 9.59
C TYR A 475 18.39 6.13 8.63
N TYR A 476 17.60 5.09 8.95
CA TYR A 476 16.51 4.63 8.09
C TYR A 476 15.33 5.60 8.07
N ARG A 477 15.07 6.34 9.15
CA ARG A 477 14.05 7.42 9.16
C ARG A 477 14.44 8.55 8.23
N LEU A 478 15.70 8.98 8.21
CA LEU A 478 16.18 9.99 7.28
C LEU A 478 16.00 9.52 5.83
N ARG A 479 16.38 8.27 5.50
CA ARG A 479 16.15 7.67 4.18
C ARG A 479 14.67 7.67 3.80
N ARG A 480 13.80 7.29 4.73
CA ARG A 480 12.34 7.26 4.53
C ARG A 480 11.78 8.65 4.25
N VAL A 481 12.22 9.67 4.99
CA VAL A 481 11.74 11.05 4.86
C VAL A 481 12.24 11.71 3.58
N THR A 482 13.44 11.37 3.11
CA THR A 482 14.08 12.00 1.94
C THR A 482 13.97 11.16 0.67
N LEU A 483 13.69 9.86 0.78
CA LEU A 483 13.84 8.85 -0.28
C LEU A 483 15.20 8.96 -0.98
N TYR A 484 16.22 9.26 -0.21
CA TYR A 484 17.58 9.45 -0.68
C TYR A 484 18.58 8.66 0.20
N ASP A 485 19.51 7.99 -0.45
CA ASP A 485 20.59 7.27 0.20
C ASP A 485 21.81 8.20 0.30
N PHE A 486 22.05 8.74 1.50
CA PHE A 486 23.17 9.66 1.75
C PHE A 486 24.53 8.98 1.70
N GLU A 487 24.59 7.66 1.90
CA GLU A 487 25.84 6.89 1.80
C GLU A 487 26.26 6.72 0.33
N LYS A 488 25.29 6.45 -0.55
CA LYS A 488 25.52 6.24 -1.98
C LYS A 488 25.37 7.51 -2.81
N GLY A 489 24.85 8.59 -2.23
CA GLY A 489 24.58 9.84 -2.94
C GLY A 489 23.50 9.71 -4.03
N ALA A 490 22.53 8.81 -3.87
CA ALA A 490 21.56 8.47 -4.90
C ALA A 490 20.12 8.47 -4.39
N VAL A 491 19.18 8.82 -5.29
CA VAL A 491 17.73 8.70 -5.03
C VAL A 491 17.35 7.22 -5.00
N LEU A 492 16.51 6.82 -4.06
CA LEU A 492 15.99 5.46 -3.94
C LEU A 492 15.03 5.14 -5.10
N ARG A 493 15.16 3.94 -5.63
CA ARG A 493 14.36 3.46 -6.78
C ARG A 493 13.71 2.11 -6.50
#